data_31b5dedf6bbbf681780f4a4bab945577
#
_entry.id   31b5dedf6bbbf681780f4a4bab945577
#
_cell.length_a   1.000
_cell.length_b   1.000
_cell.length_c   1.000
_cell.angle_alpha   90.00
_cell.angle_beta   90.00
_cell.angle_gamma   90.00
#
_symmetry.space_group_name_H-M   'P 1'
#
loop_
_entity.id
_entity.type
_entity.pdbx_description
1 polymer ?
#
loop_
_entity_poly.entity_id
_entity_poly.type
_entity_poly.pdbx_seq_one_letter_code
_entity_poly.pdbx_strand_id
1 'polypeptide(L)'
;MKCDILIKDCTYMDAEFEIHEHVNIVIKDTKVAEIVESGNDTEEYEAKVIIDGKNKLAMPGLTDGHTHVCQHLLRGRISDEFPMIWTRFLVPFESRLTEEDVYWSAELACLQMLKSGTTAFADAGGTHMDRVADAVLEAGMRAALARSTMDKGEFIPESMKDTAERCIEKTEELYKKYHGAGEGRVQIWFGLRQIISCSEELVRMSAQRAKELKTGVHVHLAEHKDEVIYCLEHYHMRPVEYMDYTGALGPNLLAAHCVAITDQEIRLMSEKQMKVVHCPRANFCCQGFPKTPQLLGNSVSVGLGSDGAARDDISIFEEMKTIRTGLTAAWGLPVYDSMVLPNKQVLKMATKGGADALQMEGAAGIIAKGNKADMILLNIHAPHLEPTSNLAYTIAETAYSSDVTDSIINGKVVMKDREVLTLDEEKILYECSSRIKSIYERAGI
;
A
#
# COMPACT_ATOMS: atom_id res chain seq x y z
N MET A 1 -24.28 13.76 23.12
CA MET A 1 -24.11 12.35 22.65
C MET A 1 -22.82 11.77 23.23
N LYS A 2 -22.80 10.50 23.73
CA LYS A 2 -21.54 9.83 24.11
C LYS A 2 -20.81 9.31 22.89
N CYS A 3 -19.53 9.62 22.77
CA CYS A 3 -18.65 9.18 21.68
C CYS A 3 -17.26 8.81 22.20
N ASP A 4 -16.46 8.15 21.35
CA ASP A 4 -15.12 7.71 21.75
C ASP A 4 -14.09 8.81 21.44
N ILE A 5 -14.16 9.42 20.23
CA ILE A 5 -13.26 10.49 19.82
C ILE A 5 -14.07 11.66 19.25
N LEU A 6 -13.70 12.87 19.64
CA LEU A 6 -14.15 14.11 19.04
C LEU A 6 -12.91 14.86 18.49
N ILE A 7 -12.85 15.04 17.18
CA ILE A 7 -11.92 15.97 16.54
C ILE A 7 -12.63 17.31 16.44
N LYS A 8 -12.13 18.31 17.15
CA LYS A 8 -12.82 19.59 17.33
C LYS A 8 -12.21 20.67 16.47
N ASP A 9 -13.06 21.36 15.70
CA ASP A 9 -12.70 22.56 14.91
C ASP A 9 -11.54 22.33 13.94
N CYS A 10 -11.61 21.25 13.14
CA CYS A 10 -10.61 20.94 12.10
C CYS A 10 -11.04 21.45 10.72
N THR A 11 -10.07 21.55 9.82
CA THR A 11 -10.31 21.53 8.39
C THR A 11 -10.53 20.07 7.96
N TYR A 12 -11.44 19.78 7.05
CA TYR A 12 -11.82 18.44 6.63
C TYR A 12 -11.80 18.31 5.11
N MET A 13 -11.22 17.24 4.61
CA MET A 13 -11.22 16.87 3.19
C MET A 13 -12.26 15.76 2.95
N ASP A 14 -13.27 16.05 2.13
CA ASP A 14 -14.35 15.11 1.84
C ASP A 14 -13.99 14.06 0.76
N ALA A 15 -14.94 13.20 0.41
CA ALA A 15 -14.74 12.13 -0.58
C ALA A 15 -14.49 12.63 -2.01
N GLU A 16 -14.83 13.89 -2.31
CA GLU A 16 -14.59 14.56 -3.60
C GLU A 16 -13.34 15.46 -3.56
N PHE A 17 -12.58 15.39 -2.46
CA PHE A 17 -11.39 16.21 -2.18
C PHE A 17 -11.68 17.72 -2.10
N GLU A 18 -12.90 18.08 -1.74
CA GLU A 18 -13.26 19.46 -1.39
C GLU A 18 -12.92 19.72 0.07
N ILE A 19 -12.57 20.95 0.38
CA ILE A 19 -12.11 21.37 1.70
C ILE A 19 -13.23 22.10 2.44
N HIS A 20 -13.49 21.67 3.67
CA HIS A 20 -14.46 22.25 4.57
C HIS A 20 -13.75 22.72 5.85
N GLU A 21 -13.89 23.98 6.19
CA GLU A 21 -13.29 24.57 7.40
C GLU A 21 -14.26 24.49 8.58
N HIS A 22 -13.71 24.55 9.80
CA HIS A 22 -14.48 24.60 11.04
C HIS A 22 -15.46 23.43 11.20
N VAL A 23 -14.94 22.21 11.10
CA VAL A 23 -15.73 20.96 11.17
C VAL A 23 -15.37 20.18 12.43
N ASN A 24 -16.39 19.61 13.08
CA ASN A 24 -16.21 18.60 14.13
C ASN A 24 -16.47 17.22 13.54
N ILE A 25 -15.56 16.27 13.79
CA ILE A 25 -15.72 14.87 13.41
C ILE A 25 -15.91 14.02 14.65
N VAL A 26 -17.03 13.33 14.73
CA VAL A 26 -17.41 12.49 15.86
C VAL A 26 -17.22 11.01 15.49
N ILE A 27 -16.44 10.31 16.29
CA ILE A 27 -16.17 8.88 16.10
C ILE A 27 -16.77 8.11 17.28
N LYS A 28 -17.53 7.07 16.93
CA LYS A 28 -18.10 6.15 17.89
C LYS A 28 -17.83 4.71 17.46
N ASP A 29 -17.38 3.90 18.42
CA ASP A 29 -16.89 2.55 18.14
C ASP A 29 -15.81 2.56 17.07
N THR A 30 -16.04 1.97 15.93
CA THR A 30 -15.07 1.91 14.82
C THR A 30 -15.41 2.85 13.66
N LYS A 31 -16.42 3.72 13.80
CA LYS A 31 -17.02 4.45 12.68
C LYS A 31 -17.08 5.95 12.89
N VAL A 32 -17.07 6.67 11.78
CA VAL A 32 -17.45 8.07 11.73
C VAL A 32 -18.97 8.15 11.98
N ALA A 33 -19.35 8.67 13.14
CA ALA A 33 -20.74 8.79 13.54
C ALA A 33 -21.39 10.04 12.94
N GLU A 34 -20.68 11.20 13.01
CA GLU A 34 -21.16 12.47 12.51
C GLU A 34 -20.00 13.35 12.02
N ILE A 35 -20.33 14.23 11.07
CA ILE A 35 -19.46 15.30 10.58
C ILE A 35 -20.35 16.55 10.60
N VAL A 36 -20.04 17.55 11.42
CA VAL A 36 -20.90 18.71 11.67
C VAL A 36 -20.08 20.00 11.70
N GLU A 37 -20.68 21.13 11.33
CA GLU A 37 -20.03 22.42 11.46
C GLU A 37 -19.69 22.76 12.92
N SER A 38 -18.52 23.32 13.16
CA SER A 38 -18.06 23.82 14.45
C SER A 38 -18.88 25.06 14.84
N GLY A 39 -19.41 25.07 16.05
CA GLY A 39 -20.27 26.17 16.51
C GLY A 39 -21.70 25.76 16.84
N ASN A 40 -22.17 24.62 16.37
CA ASN A 40 -23.38 23.99 16.86
C ASN A 40 -23.02 23.19 18.11
N ASP A 41 -23.32 23.71 19.29
CA ASP A 41 -23.24 23.13 20.64
C ASP A 41 -22.32 21.91 20.83
N THR A 42 -20.98 22.14 20.87
CA THR A 42 -20.01 21.09 21.24
C THR A 42 -20.20 20.58 22.68
N GLU A 43 -20.99 21.27 23.51
CA GLU A 43 -21.38 20.81 24.84
C GLU A 43 -22.27 19.57 24.82
N GLU A 44 -22.83 19.19 23.65
CA GLU A 44 -23.62 17.98 23.46
C GLU A 44 -22.79 16.70 23.39
N TYR A 45 -21.44 16.76 23.19
CA TYR A 45 -20.60 15.58 23.03
C TYR A 45 -19.76 15.29 24.26
N GLU A 46 -20.03 14.15 24.90
CA GLU A 46 -19.21 13.58 25.96
C GLU A 46 -18.23 12.58 25.34
N ALA A 47 -17.03 13.04 24.95
CA ALA A 47 -16.00 12.26 24.30
C ALA A 47 -14.98 11.71 25.30
N LYS A 48 -14.51 10.46 25.09
CA LYS A 48 -13.40 9.87 25.86
C LYS A 48 -12.07 10.53 25.52
N VAL A 49 -11.87 10.85 24.23
CA VAL A 49 -10.68 11.52 23.70
C VAL A 49 -11.13 12.73 22.89
N ILE A 50 -10.52 13.88 23.17
CA ILE A 50 -10.69 15.09 22.38
C ILE A 50 -9.36 15.40 21.70
N ILE A 51 -9.40 15.60 20.38
CA ILE A 51 -8.27 16.06 19.56
C ILE A 51 -8.58 17.50 19.14
N ASP A 52 -7.68 18.43 19.46
CA ASP A 52 -7.73 19.78 18.93
C ASP A 52 -7.39 19.76 17.44
N GLY A 53 -8.38 20.11 16.61
CA GLY A 53 -8.25 20.13 15.16
C GLY A 53 -7.80 21.48 14.60
N LYS A 54 -7.63 22.49 15.43
CA LYS A 54 -7.22 23.82 15.00
C LYS A 54 -5.88 23.74 14.25
N ASN A 55 -5.83 24.34 13.06
CA ASN A 55 -4.69 24.26 12.14
C ASN A 55 -4.34 22.84 11.68
N LYS A 56 -5.28 21.90 11.78
CA LYS A 56 -5.11 20.53 11.29
C LYS A 56 -6.11 20.23 10.17
N LEU A 57 -5.63 19.52 9.16
CA LEU A 57 -6.47 18.92 8.11
C LEU A 57 -6.74 17.47 8.46
N ALA A 58 -8.01 17.12 8.66
CA ALA A 58 -8.46 15.72 8.68
C ALA A 58 -8.69 15.24 7.25
N MET A 59 -7.95 14.23 6.82
CA MET A 59 -8.10 13.59 5.51
C MET A 59 -8.09 12.06 5.63
N PRO A 60 -8.59 11.33 4.62
CA PRO A 60 -8.48 9.88 4.62
C PRO A 60 -7.03 9.44 4.84
N GLY A 61 -6.83 8.39 5.63
CA GLY A 61 -5.53 7.77 5.74
C GLY A 61 -5.01 7.31 4.36
N LEU A 62 -3.72 7.49 4.13
CA LEU A 62 -3.09 7.06 2.89
C LEU A 62 -3.07 5.54 2.81
N THR A 63 -3.13 5.02 1.59
CA THR A 63 -3.10 3.58 1.32
C THR A 63 -1.87 3.25 0.49
N ASP A 64 -1.01 2.38 1.01
CA ASP A 64 0.11 1.81 0.29
C ASP A 64 -0.32 0.48 -0.36
N GLY A 65 -0.62 0.52 -1.65
CA GLY A 65 -1.20 -0.61 -2.37
C GLY A 65 -0.21 -1.74 -2.68
N HIS A 66 1.10 -1.53 -2.48
CA HIS A 66 2.13 -2.56 -2.72
C HIS A 66 3.42 -2.21 -1.99
N THR A 67 3.83 -3.08 -1.08
CA THR A 67 5.12 -2.98 -0.39
C THR A 67 5.68 -4.36 -0.03
N HIS A 68 6.91 -4.39 0.48
CA HIS A 68 7.60 -5.57 1.02
C HIS A 68 8.14 -5.26 2.42
N VAL A 69 7.32 -5.47 3.45
CA VAL A 69 7.71 -5.10 4.82
C VAL A 69 8.91 -5.89 5.37
N CYS A 70 9.18 -7.07 4.83
CA CYS A 70 10.37 -7.86 5.20
C CYS A 70 11.70 -7.25 4.71
N GLN A 71 11.68 -6.29 3.78
CA GLN A 71 12.89 -5.70 3.17
C GLN A 71 13.39 -4.43 3.89
N HIS A 72 12.77 -3.98 4.97
CA HIS A 72 13.16 -2.73 5.65
C HIS A 72 14.58 -2.76 6.19
N LEU A 73 15.08 -3.95 6.58
CA LEU A 73 16.44 -4.13 7.06
C LEU A 73 17.50 -4.16 5.95
N LEU A 74 17.10 -4.03 4.68
CA LEU A 74 17.99 -3.93 3.52
C LEU A 74 18.21 -2.48 3.04
N ARG A 75 17.65 -1.51 3.75
CA ARG A 75 17.65 -0.09 3.36
C ARG A 75 19.05 0.44 3.08
N GLY A 76 19.17 1.13 1.94
CA GLY A 76 20.42 1.76 1.49
C GLY A 76 21.48 0.79 0.94
N ARG A 77 21.21 -0.53 0.91
CA ARG A 77 22.20 -1.54 0.47
C ARG A 77 22.23 -1.71 -1.05
N ILE A 78 21.15 -1.40 -1.75
CA ILE A 78 21.00 -1.77 -3.16
C ILE A 78 20.88 -0.58 -4.13
N SER A 79 20.98 0.67 -3.65
CA SER A 79 20.67 1.87 -4.43
C SER A 79 21.45 2.01 -5.74
N ASP A 80 22.73 1.59 -5.75
CA ASP A 80 23.61 1.69 -6.92
C ASP A 80 24.03 0.31 -7.48
N GLU A 81 23.31 -0.76 -7.13
CA GLU A 81 23.71 -2.16 -7.38
C GLU A 81 23.11 -2.77 -8.66
N PHE A 82 22.83 -1.98 -9.69
CA PHE A 82 22.38 -2.52 -10.98
C PHE A 82 23.44 -3.35 -11.70
N PRO A 83 23.03 -4.34 -12.52
CA PRO A 83 21.68 -4.88 -12.76
C PRO A 83 21.33 -6.05 -11.86
N MET A 84 20.14 -6.64 -12.06
CA MET A 84 19.70 -7.90 -11.45
C MET A 84 19.61 -7.87 -9.93
N ILE A 85 19.14 -6.77 -9.36
CA ILE A 85 19.00 -6.56 -7.91
C ILE A 85 18.21 -7.70 -7.26
N TRP A 86 17.12 -8.16 -7.91
CA TRP A 86 16.24 -9.19 -7.38
C TRP A 86 16.99 -10.50 -7.07
N THR A 87 17.73 -11.03 -8.02
CA THR A 87 18.45 -12.31 -7.86
C THR A 87 19.76 -12.18 -7.08
N ARG A 88 20.42 -11.00 -7.13
CA ARG A 88 21.70 -10.79 -6.46
C ARG A 88 21.57 -10.38 -4.98
N PHE A 89 20.49 -9.68 -4.62
CA PHE A 89 20.33 -9.11 -3.28
C PHE A 89 19.01 -9.47 -2.61
N LEU A 90 17.86 -9.22 -3.25
CA LEU A 90 16.56 -9.38 -2.59
C LEU A 90 16.27 -10.84 -2.24
N VAL A 91 16.38 -11.75 -3.19
CA VAL A 91 16.12 -13.18 -2.96
C VAL A 91 17.13 -13.80 -1.98
N PRO A 92 18.46 -13.61 -2.10
CA PRO A 92 19.41 -14.04 -1.09
C PRO A 92 19.11 -13.51 0.30
N PHE A 93 18.77 -12.22 0.42
CA PHE A 93 18.41 -11.60 1.70
C PHE A 93 17.15 -12.25 2.30
N GLU A 94 16.04 -12.25 1.57
CA GLU A 94 14.76 -12.80 2.03
C GLU A 94 14.87 -14.28 2.44
N SER A 95 15.66 -15.07 1.71
CA SER A 95 15.86 -16.51 1.98
C SER A 95 16.60 -16.81 3.30
N ARG A 96 17.21 -15.82 3.93
CA ARG A 96 18.01 -15.94 5.15
C ARG A 96 17.43 -15.19 6.35
N LEU A 97 16.27 -14.57 6.19
CA LEU A 97 15.57 -13.95 7.32
C LEU A 97 15.03 -15.01 8.26
N THR A 98 15.19 -14.77 9.56
CA THR A 98 14.55 -15.54 10.62
C THR A 98 13.16 -14.97 10.92
N GLU A 99 12.34 -15.69 11.68
CA GLU A 99 11.05 -15.21 12.18
C GLU A 99 11.16 -13.88 12.92
N GLU A 100 12.20 -13.74 13.76
CA GLU A 100 12.45 -12.49 14.48
C GLU A 100 12.90 -11.35 13.57
N ASP A 101 13.73 -11.62 12.55
CA ASP A 101 14.14 -10.59 11.60
C ASP A 101 12.93 -10.03 10.84
N VAL A 102 12.02 -10.93 10.42
CA VAL A 102 10.78 -10.52 9.73
C VAL A 102 9.86 -9.74 10.66
N TYR A 103 9.71 -10.18 11.91
CA TYR A 103 8.89 -9.45 12.89
C TYR A 103 9.38 -8.02 13.09
N TRP A 104 10.67 -7.83 13.39
CA TRP A 104 11.22 -6.50 13.62
C TRP A 104 11.25 -5.63 12.34
N SER A 105 11.46 -6.24 11.18
CA SER A 105 11.33 -5.54 9.89
C SER A 105 9.91 -5.03 9.67
N ALA A 106 8.90 -5.84 10.00
CA ALA A 106 7.49 -5.47 9.88
C ALA A 106 7.08 -4.41 10.91
N GLU A 107 7.58 -4.51 12.17
CA GLU A 107 7.39 -3.46 13.18
C GLU A 107 7.94 -2.11 12.73
N LEU A 108 9.18 -2.11 12.16
CA LEU A 108 9.79 -0.89 11.61
C LEU A 108 8.97 -0.32 10.44
N ALA A 109 8.46 -1.20 9.58
CA ALA A 109 7.59 -0.80 8.48
C ALA A 109 6.30 -0.14 8.99
N CYS A 110 5.60 -0.81 9.92
CA CYS A 110 4.38 -0.28 10.54
C CYS A 110 4.63 1.07 11.24
N LEU A 111 5.71 1.18 12.01
CA LEU A 111 6.10 2.42 12.66
C LEU A 111 6.28 3.56 11.64
N GLN A 112 7.02 3.31 10.56
CA GLN A 112 7.26 4.31 9.52
C GLN A 112 5.96 4.67 8.79
N MET A 113 5.11 3.70 8.46
CA MET A 113 3.81 3.90 7.82
C MET A 113 2.91 4.78 8.69
N LEU A 114 2.76 4.47 9.98
CA LEU A 114 1.98 5.29 10.92
C LEU A 114 2.47 6.74 10.96
N LYS A 115 3.79 6.94 11.04
CA LYS A 115 4.41 8.28 11.07
C LYS A 115 4.35 9.00 9.72
N SER A 116 4.13 8.30 8.62
CA SER A 116 3.95 8.87 7.27
C SER A 116 2.48 8.98 6.82
N GLY A 117 1.53 8.63 7.70
CA GLY A 117 0.10 8.77 7.42
C GLY A 117 -0.51 7.62 6.63
N THR A 118 0.21 6.53 6.39
CA THR A 118 -0.35 5.31 5.81
C THR A 118 -1.11 4.54 6.88
N THR A 119 -2.41 4.29 6.65
CA THR A 119 -3.29 3.58 7.58
C THR A 119 -3.65 2.17 7.11
N ALA A 120 -3.51 1.93 5.80
CA ALA A 120 -3.76 0.64 5.19
C ALA A 120 -2.68 0.31 4.15
N PHE A 121 -2.28 -0.95 4.05
CA PHE A 121 -1.29 -1.37 3.06
C PHE A 121 -1.53 -2.79 2.53
N ALA A 122 -0.94 -3.10 1.37
CA ALA A 122 -0.82 -4.45 0.84
C ALA A 122 0.65 -4.88 0.85
N ASP A 123 0.94 -5.97 1.56
CA ASP A 123 2.25 -6.61 1.52
C ASP A 123 2.25 -7.72 0.46
N ALA A 124 3.16 -7.61 -0.51
CA ALA A 124 3.34 -8.62 -1.56
C ALA A 124 3.94 -9.94 -1.04
N GLY A 125 4.27 -9.97 0.25
CA GLY A 125 4.70 -11.16 0.97
C GLY A 125 6.20 -11.41 0.94
N GLY A 126 6.55 -12.38 1.72
CA GLY A 126 7.91 -12.88 1.93
C GLY A 126 7.87 -14.20 2.69
N THR A 127 8.91 -14.49 3.45
CA THR A 127 8.94 -15.58 4.42
C THR A 127 8.29 -15.16 5.74
N HIS A 128 7.85 -16.13 6.57
CA HIS A 128 7.33 -15.88 7.92
C HIS A 128 6.19 -14.85 8.01
N MET A 129 5.20 -14.96 7.12
CA MET A 129 4.08 -14.00 7.03
C MET A 129 3.18 -13.98 8.27
N ASP A 130 3.21 -15.01 9.10
CA ASP A 130 2.55 -15.02 10.41
C ASP A 130 3.19 -13.97 11.36
N ARG A 131 4.50 -13.77 11.28
CA ARG A 131 5.19 -12.73 12.07
C ARG A 131 4.87 -11.32 11.58
N VAL A 132 4.64 -11.16 10.27
CA VAL A 132 4.12 -9.90 9.70
C VAL A 132 2.71 -9.63 10.22
N ALA A 133 1.85 -10.66 10.24
CA ALA A 133 0.47 -10.51 10.75
C ALA A 133 0.45 -10.13 12.25
N ASP A 134 1.35 -10.72 13.06
CA ASP A 134 1.49 -10.37 14.47
C ASP A 134 1.86 -8.89 14.63
N ALA A 135 2.90 -8.40 13.93
CA ALA A 135 3.33 -7.00 13.96
C ALA A 135 2.22 -6.03 13.53
N VAL A 136 1.49 -6.35 12.45
CA VAL A 136 0.36 -5.54 11.96
C VAL A 136 -0.75 -5.42 13.00
N LEU A 137 -1.06 -6.53 13.69
CA LEU A 137 -2.07 -6.55 14.76
C LEU A 137 -1.66 -5.69 15.96
N GLU A 138 -0.38 -5.77 16.37
CA GLU A 138 0.21 -5.00 17.45
C GLU A 138 0.25 -3.50 17.11
N ALA A 139 0.71 -3.15 15.92
CA ALA A 139 0.72 -1.78 15.43
C ALA A 139 -0.68 -1.15 15.31
N GLY A 140 -1.72 -1.97 15.25
CA GLY A 140 -3.09 -1.49 15.04
C GLY A 140 -3.42 -1.13 13.59
N MET A 141 -2.57 -1.47 12.63
CA MET A 141 -2.74 -1.14 11.22
C MET A 141 -3.77 -2.02 10.51
N ARG A 142 -4.17 -1.58 9.32
CA ARG A 142 -4.99 -2.37 8.39
C ARG A 142 -4.11 -2.88 7.27
N ALA A 143 -4.21 -4.19 6.93
CA ALA A 143 -3.37 -4.78 5.90
C ALA A 143 -4.06 -5.89 5.09
N ALA A 144 -3.72 -5.97 3.80
CA ALA A 144 -3.90 -7.12 2.94
C ALA A 144 -2.53 -7.83 2.81
N LEU A 145 -2.38 -8.96 3.48
CA LEU A 145 -1.12 -9.70 3.55
C LEU A 145 -1.15 -10.87 2.59
N ALA A 146 -0.30 -10.85 1.58
CA ALA A 146 -0.13 -11.98 0.68
C ALA A 146 1.03 -12.86 1.17
N ARG A 147 0.90 -14.19 0.98
CA ARG A 147 2.06 -15.06 1.07
C ARG A 147 2.70 -15.14 -0.31
N SER A 148 3.91 -14.62 -0.46
CA SER A 148 4.66 -14.74 -1.72
C SER A 148 4.93 -16.21 -2.04
N THR A 149 4.45 -16.68 -3.20
CA THR A 149 4.59 -18.09 -3.61
C THR A 149 5.41 -18.20 -4.88
N MET A 150 6.24 -19.23 -4.92
CA MET A 150 7.08 -19.61 -6.05
C MET A 150 7.22 -21.14 -6.07
N ASP A 151 6.99 -21.75 -7.24
CA ASP A 151 7.12 -23.21 -7.42
C ASP A 151 8.09 -23.59 -8.54
N LYS A 152 8.69 -22.57 -9.20
CA LYS A 152 9.72 -22.76 -10.24
C LYS A 152 10.74 -21.63 -10.24
N GLY A 153 11.83 -21.81 -10.97
CA GLY A 153 12.91 -20.83 -11.18
C GLY A 153 14.27 -21.36 -10.71
N GLU A 154 15.26 -21.35 -11.60
CA GLU A 154 16.60 -21.88 -11.34
C GLU A 154 17.39 -21.03 -10.32
N PHE A 155 17.15 -19.70 -10.32
CA PHE A 155 17.85 -18.75 -9.44
C PHE A 155 17.17 -18.57 -8.09
N ILE A 156 16.09 -19.29 -7.79
CA ILE A 156 15.35 -19.18 -6.54
C ILE A 156 15.85 -20.26 -5.57
N PRO A 157 16.27 -19.88 -4.36
CA PRO A 157 16.68 -20.84 -3.33
C PRO A 157 15.57 -21.86 -3.04
N GLU A 158 15.95 -23.13 -2.83
CA GLU A 158 15.00 -24.19 -2.50
C GLU A 158 14.17 -23.89 -1.24
N SER A 159 14.73 -23.13 -0.29
CA SER A 159 14.00 -22.67 0.91
C SER A 159 12.82 -21.74 0.62
N MET A 160 12.77 -21.11 -0.56
CA MET A 160 11.71 -20.20 -0.99
C MET A 160 10.74 -20.82 -2.00
N LYS A 161 10.99 -22.06 -2.45
CA LYS A 161 10.12 -22.81 -3.37
C LYS A 161 9.32 -23.87 -2.61
N ASP A 162 8.11 -24.10 -3.08
CA ASP A 162 7.24 -25.21 -2.67
C ASP A 162 6.58 -25.81 -3.92
N THR A 163 5.87 -26.94 -3.82
CA THR A 163 4.96 -27.36 -4.90
C THR A 163 3.75 -26.43 -4.94
N ALA A 164 3.03 -26.42 -6.07
CA ALA A 164 1.83 -25.60 -6.20
C ALA A 164 0.81 -25.88 -5.08
N GLU A 165 0.55 -27.17 -4.78
CA GLU A 165 -0.36 -27.58 -3.72
C GLU A 165 0.11 -27.07 -2.35
N ARG A 166 1.42 -27.17 -2.06
CA ARG A 166 1.96 -26.74 -0.77
C ARG A 166 1.93 -25.23 -0.63
N CYS A 167 2.10 -24.49 -1.71
CA CYS A 167 1.90 -23.04 -1.74
C CYS A 167 0.47 -22.67 -1.32
N ILE A 168 -0.53 -23.37 -1.87
CA ILE A 168 -1.93 -23.16 -1.53
C ILE A 168 -2.22 -23.54 -0.08
N GLU A 169 -1.80 -24.73 0.37
CA GLU A 169 -2.01 -25.20 1.75
C GLU A 169 -1.48 -24.20 2.78
N LYS A 170 -0.22 -23.78 2.65
CA LYS A 170 0.40 -22.80 3.58
C LYS A 170 -0.32 -21.45 3.57
N THR A 171 -0.82 -21.00 2.41
CA THR A 171 -1.62 -19.77 2.34
C THR A 171 -2.95 -19.93 3.04
N GLU A 172 -3.61 -21.09 2.91
CA GLU A 172 -4.86 -21.38 3.61
C GLU A 172 -4.68 -21.57 5.12
N GLU A 173 -3.53 -22.12 5.57
CA GLU A 173 -3.18 -22.19 6.99
C GLU A 173 -3.07 -20.76 7.57
N LEU A 174 -2.38 -19.85 6.87
CA LEU A 174 -2.28 -18.45 7.24
C LEU A 174 -3.66 -17.77 7.23
N TYR A 175 -4.48 -18.03 6.20
CA TYR A 175 -5.84 -17.51 6.08
C TYR A 175 -6.69 -17.93 7.29
N LYS A 176 -6.70 -19.20 7.64
CA LYS A 176 -7.47 -19.71 8.80
C LYS A 176 -7.05 -19.06 10.11
N LYS A 177 -5.78 -18.70 10.25
CA LYS A 177 -5.25 -18.12 11.49
C LYS A 177 -5.52 -16.62 11.61
N TYR A 178 -5.40 -15.86 10.51
CA TYR A 178 -5.34 -14.40 10.59
C TYR A 178 -6.40 -13.66 9.77
N HIS A 179 -7.07 -14.29 8.79
CA HIS A 179 -8.06 -13.56 7.99
C HIS A 179 -9.22 -13.09 8.87
N GLY A 180 -9.51 -11.78 8.83
CA GLY A 180 -10.50 -11.16 9.68
C GLY A 180 -10.02 -10.79 11.09
N ALA A 181 -8.77 -11.10 11.45
CA ALA A 181 -8.21 -10.71 12.74
C ALA A 181 -8.16 -9.19 12.91
N GLY A 182 -8.04 -8.75 14.18
CA GLY A 182 -8.00 -7.32 14.50
C GLY A 182 -9.31 -6.59 14.16
N GLU A 183 -10.45 -7.21 14.40
CA GLU A 183 -11.78 -6.65 14.08
C GLU A 183 -11.94 -6.37 12.56
N GLY A 184 -11.40 -7.28 11.72
CA GLY A 184 -11.44 -7.19 10.25
C GLY A 184 -10.35 -6.30 9.64
N ARG A 185 -9.31 -5.93 10.39
CA ARG A 185 -8.20 -5.13 9.86
C ARG A 185 -7.22 -5.95 9.00
N VAL A 186 -7.05 -7.24 9.28
CA VAL A 186 -6.13 -8.11 8.56
C VAL A 186 -6.89 -8.98 7.56
N GLN A 187 -6.48 -8.89 6.31
CA GLN A 187 -6.92 -9.80 5.24
C GLN A 187 -5.73 -10.65 4.79
N ILE A 188 -5.96 -11.93 4.52
CA ILE A 188 -4.94 -12.80 3.93
C ILE A 188 -5.30 -13.06 2.48
N TRP A 189 -4.33 -12.86 1.59
CA TRP A 189 -4.44 -12.98 0.15
C TRP A 189 -3.49 -14.04 -0.40
N PHE A 190 -3.78 -14.57 -1.59
CA PHE A 190 -2.84 -15.39 -2.34
C PHE A 190 -1.81 -14.49 -3.01
N GLY A 191 -0.53 -14.82 -2.86
CA GLY A 191 0.58 -14.07 -3.45
C GLY A 191 1.26 -14.88 -4.55
N LEU A 192 1.29 -14.34 -5.76
CA LEU A 192 2.10 -14.86 -6.87
C LEU A 192 3.31 -13.94 -7.02
N ARG A 193 4.53 -14.45 -6.83
CA ARG A 193 5.71 -13.55 -6.89
C ARG A 193 5.79 -12.88 -8.26
N GLN A 194 5.87 -13.68 -9.31
CA GLN A 194 5.91 -13.25 -10.73
C GLN A 194 5.52 -14.41 -11.63
N ILE A 195 5.10 -14.17 -12.87
CA ILE A 195 4.80 -15.24 -13.85
C ILE A 195 6.03 -16.13 -14.09
N ILE A 196 7.23 -15.56 -14.09
CA ILE A 196 8.49 -16.30 -14.31
C ILE A 196 8.81 -17.31 -13.19
N SER A 197 8.27 -17.10 -11.99
CA SER A 197 8.51 -17.95 -10.81
C SER A 197 7.31 -18.77 -10.37
N CYS A 198 6.19 -18.70 -11.09
CA CYS A 198 4.96 -19.42 -10.79
C CYS A 198 4.56 -20.28 -11.98
N SER A 199 4.27 -21.58 -11.75
CA SER A 199 3.72 -22.45 -12.77
C SER A 199 2.30 -22.05 -13.15
N GLU A 200 1.81 -22.49 -14.31
CA GLU A 200 0.41 -22.31 -14.69
C GLU A 200 -0.54 -22.94 -13.66
N GLU A 201 -0.16 -24.09 -13.11
CA GLU A 201 -0.91 -24.79 -12.08
C GLU A 201 -1.08 -23.93 -10.83
N LEU A 202 0.01 -23.37 -10.30
CA LEU A 202 -0.03 -22.49 -9.12
C LEU A 202 -0.89 -21.25 -9.38
N VAL A 203 -0.78 -20.63 -10.57
CA VAL A 203 -1.59 -19.45 -10.94
C VAL A 203 -3.07 -19.81 -10.95
N ARG A 204 -3.46 -20.91 -11.61
CA ARG A 204 -4.86 -21.37 -11.68
C ARG A 204 -5.42 -21.73 -10.31
N MET A 205 -4.67 -22.48 -9.50
CA MET A 205 -5.08 -22.86 -8.15
C MET A 205 -5.27 -21.61 -7.26
N SER A 206 -4.32 -20.68 -7.26
CA SER A 206 -4.42 -19.42 -6.50
C SER A 206 -5.66 -18.62 -6.89
N ALA A 207 -5.92 -18.45 -8.19
CA ALA A 207 -7.08 -17.73 -8.69
C ALA A 207 -8.40 -18.41 -8.30
N GLN A 208 -8.48 -19.72 -8.38
CA GLN A 208 -9.66 -20.50 -7.99
C GLN A 208 -9.93 -20.38 -6.49
N ARG A 209 -8.89 -20.62 -5.67
CA ARG A 209 -9.05 -20.61 -4.21
C ARG A 209 -9.36 -19.20 -3.67
N ALA A 210 -8.75 -18.16 -4.24
CA ALA A 210 -9.08 -16.78 -3.89
C ALA A 210 -10.57 -16.45 -4.15
N LYS A 211 -11.13 -16.91 -5.28
CA LYS A 211 -12.56 -16.74 -5.59
C LYS A 211 -13.45 -17.49 -4.60
N GLU A 212 -13.11 -18.74 -4.27
CA GLU A 212 -13.87 -19.58 -3.33
C GLU A 212 -13.86 -18.99 -1.92
N LEU A 213 -12.72 -18.48 -1.46
CA LEU A 213 -12.55 -17.85 -0.14
C LEU A 213 -12.97 -16.38 -0.11
N LYS A 214 -13.34 -15.79 -1.26
CA LYS A 214 -13.71 -14.38 -1.41
C LYS A 214 -12.61 -13.44 -0.92
N THR A 215 -11.38 -13.70 -1.34
CA THR A 215 -10.20 -12.90 -1.03
C THR A 215 -9.44 -12.52 -2.31
N GLY A 216 -8.36 -11.76 -2.18
CA GLY A 216 -7.58 -11.27 -3.31
C GLY A 216 -6.43 -12.18 -3.74
N VAL A 217 -5.92 -11.89 -4.93
CA VAL A 217 -4.63 -12.35 -5.44
C VAL A 217 -3.74 -11.13 -5.67
N HIS A 218 -2.52 -11.15 -5.18
CA HIS A 218 -1.52 -10.10 -5.36
C HIS A 218 -0.38 -10.63 -6.22
N VAL A 219 0.01 -9.90 -7.28
CA VAL A 219 1.04 -10.31 -8.23
C VAL A 219 1.87 -9.14 -8.72
N HIS A 220 3.19 -9.33 -8.93
CA HIS A 220 3.98 -8.42 -9.77
C HIS A 220 3.69 -8.78 -11.23
N LEU A 221 3.21 -7.84 -12.03
CA LEU A 221 2.74 -8.12 -13.38
C LEU A 221 3.26 -7.08 -14.37
N ALA A 222 3.83 -7.56 -15.47
CA ALA A 222 4.37 -6.73 -16.55
C ALA A 222 5.28 -5.60 -16.01
N GLU A 223 6.03 -5.92 -14.97
CA GLU A 223 6.95 -5.00 -14.31
C GLU A 223 8.09 -4.63 -15.23
N HIS A 224 8.69 -5.63 -15.86
CA HIS A 224 9.87 -5.47 -16.70
C HIS A 224 9.68 -6.15 -18.07
N LYS A 225 10.41 -5.67 -19.09
CA LYS A 225 10.39 -6.23 -20.44
C LYS A 225 10.79 -7.72 -20.49
N ASP A 226 11.61 -8.18 -19.54
CA ASP A 226 12.07 -9.58 -19.51
C ASP A 226 10.92 -10.53 -19.18
N GLU A 227 9.96 -10.13 -18.34
CA GLU A 227 8.73 -10.88 -18.11
C GLU A 227 7.88 -10.98 -19.39
N VAL A 228 7.79 -9.89 -20.15
CA VAL A 228 7.09 -9.88 -21.44
C VAL A 228 7.75 -10.85 -22.43
N ILE A 229 9.08 -10.80 -22.53
CA ILE A 229 9.85 -11.71 -23.41
C ILE A 229 9.60 -13.17 -22.97
N TYR A 230 9.73 -13.46 -21.68
CA TYR A 230 9.49 -14.78 -21.12
C TYR A 230 8.08 -15.30 -21.47
N CYS A 231 7.03 -14.50 -21.28
CA CYS A 231 5.67 -14.88 -21.58
C CYS A 231 5.44 -15.16 -23.08
N LEU A 232 6.03 -14.33 -23.95
CA LEU A 232 5.95 -14.53 -25.41
C LEU A 232 6.67 -15.82 -25.86
N GLU A 233 7.83 -16.12 -25.30
CA GLU A 233 8.62 -17.31 -25.63
C GLU A 233 7.97 -18.60 -25.13
N HIS A 234 7.42 -18.61 -23.91
CA HIS A 234 6.93 -19.82 -23.26
C HIS A 234 5.43 -20.05 -23.44
N TYR A 235 4.64 -19.00 -23.55
CA TYR A 235 3.18 -19.06 -23.58
C TYR A 235 2.57 -18.48 -24.85
N HIS A 236 3.36 -17.82 -25.72
CA HIS A 236 2.89 -17.12 -26.92
C HIS A 236 1.82 -16.05 -26.63
N MET A 237 1.83 -15.51 -25.43
CA MET A 237 0.91 -14.50 -24.91
C MET A 237 1.71 -13.42 -24.17
N ARG A 238 1.13 -12.21 -24.05
CA ARG A 238 1.67 -11.19 -23.17
C ARG A 238 1.21 -11.43 -21.71
N PRO A 239 1.86 -10.79 -20.70
CA PRO A 239 1.57 -11.08 -19.29
C PRO A 239 0.10 -10.97 -18.90
N VAL A 240 -0.61 -9.90 -19.29
CA VAL A 240 -2.03 -9.72 -18.95
C VAL A 240 -2.92 -10.73 -19.69
N GLU A 241 -2.59 -11.05 -20.95
CA GLU A 241 -3.28 -12.08 -21.73
C GLU A 241 -3.13 -13.47 -21.10
N TYR A 242 -1.93 -13.78 -20.58
CA TYR A 242 -1.67 -15.01 -19.85
C TYR A 242 -2.47 -15.09 -18.55
N MET A 243 -2.60 -13.99 -17.80
CA MET A 243 -3.43 -13.95 -16.59
C MET A 243 -4.93 -14.15 -16.92
N ASP A 244 -5.41 -13.68 -18.07
CA ASP A 244 -6.77 -13.96 -18.54
C ASP A 244 -6.93 -15.44 -18.94
N TYR A 245 -6.00 -15.98 -19.72
CA TYR A 245 -5.98 -17.41 -20.13
C TYR A 245 -6.00 -18.35 -18.93
N THR A 246 -5.27 -18.04 -17.86
CA THR A 246 -5.25 -18.85 -16.63
C THR A 246 -6.49 -18.67 -15.76
N GLY A 247 -7.36 -17.70 -16.08
CA GLY A 247 -8.56 -17.36 -15.29
C GLY A 247 -8.26 -16.55 -14.02
N ALA A 248 -7.05 -16.04 -13.89
CA ALA A 248 -6.65 -15.20 -12.75
C ALA A 248 -7.06 -13.74 -12.92
N LEU A 249 -7.25 -13.26 -14.16
CA LEU A 249 -7.65 -11.87 -14.42
C LEU A 249 -9.08 -11.61 -13.94
N GLY A 250 -9.26 -10.63 -13.08
CA GLY A 250 -10.57 -10.28 -12.53
C GLY A 250 -10.52 -9.22 -11.45
N PRO A 251 -11.68 -8.85 -10.87
CA PRO A 251 -11.78 -7.76 -9.89
C PRO A 251 -11.08 -8.04 -8.56
N ASN A 252 -10.74 -9.30 -8.27
CA ASN A 252 -9.99 -9.69 -7.08
C ASN A 252 -8.49 -9.83 -7.33
N LEU A 253 -7.99 -9.45 -8.53
CA LEU A 253 -6.56 -9.40 -8.83
C LEU A 253 -6.03 -7.99 -8.63
N LEU A 254 -5.04 -7.87 -7.76
CA LEU A 254 -4.19 -6.70 -7.59
C LEU A 254 -2.87 -6.96 -8.29
N ALA A 255 -2.59 -6.19 -9.33
CA ALA A 255 -1.31 -6.24 -10.02
C ALA A 255 -0.46 -5.02 -9.70
N ALA A 256 0.73 -5.26 -9.17
CA ALA A 256 1.73 -4.24 -8.98
C ALA A 256 2.48 -3.95 -10.30
N HIS A 257 2.90 -2.71 -10.45
CA HIS A 257 3.72 -2.16 -11.54
C HIS A 257 2.99 -1.95 -12.86
N CYS A 258 2.66 -2.97 -13.62
CA CYS A 258 1.98 -2.88 -14.93
C CYS A 258 2.61 -1.82 -15.86
N VAL A 259 3.95 -1.79 -15.96
CA VAL A 259 4.70 -0.80 -16.75
C VAL A 259 4.76 -1.20 -18.22
N ALA A 260 5.10 -2.46 -18.49
CA ALA A 260 5.34 -2.98 -19.83
C ALA A 260 4.07 -3.52 -20.51
N ILE A 261 3.00 -2.75 -20.52
CA ILE A 261 1.67 -3.12 -21.05
C ILE A 261 1.34 -2.40 -22.37
N THR A 262 0.48 -3.02 -23.17
CA THR A 262 -0.06 -2.46 -24.42
C THR A 262 -1.46 -1.86 -24.22
N ASP A 263 -1.93 -1.10 -25.20
CA ASP A 263 -3.30 -0.54 -25.17
C ASP A 263 -4.36 -1.64 -25.30
N GLN A 264 -4.02 -2.79 -25.92
CA GLN A 264 -4.91 -3.96 -25.97
C GLN A 264 -5.04 -4.58 -24.58
N GLU A 265 -3.92 -4.75 -23.86
CA GLU A 265 -3.93 -5.25 -22.48
C GLU A 265 -4.70 -4.29 -21.56
N ILE A 266 -4.57 -2.96 -21.72
CA ILE A 266 -5.37 -1.97 -20.94
C ILE A 266 -6.87 -2.17 -21.14
N ARG A 267 -7.32 -2.39 -22.38
CA ARG A 267 -8.75 -2.70 -22.64
C ARG A 267 -9.20 -3.98 -21.93
N LEU A 268 -8.39 -5.02 -22.00
CA LEU A 268 -8.68 -6.29 -21.31
C LEU A 268 -8.72 -6.12 -19.78
N MET A 269 -7.79 -5.36 -19.20
CA MET A 269 -7.78 -5.01 -17.78
C MET A 269 -9.05 -4.27 -17.35
N SER A 270 -9.52 -3.32 -18.18
CA SER A 270 -10.75 -2.58 -17.96
C SER A 270 -11.99 -3.50 -18.02
N GLU A 271 -12.13 -4.31 -19.06
CA GLU A 271 -13.23 -5.28 -19.23
C GLU A 271 -13.34 -6.26 -18.06
N LYS A 272 -12.20 -6.68 -17.51
CA LYS A 272 -12.13 -7.61 -16.38
C LYS A 272 -12.12 -6.92 -15.01
N GLN A 273 -12.16 -5.59 -14.96
CA GLN A 273 -12.15 -4.79 -13.73
C GLN A 273 -10.94 -5.08 -12.82
N MET A 274 -9.79 -5.39 -13.42
CA MET A 274 -8.54 -5.63 -12.69
C MET A 274 -8.10 -4.35 -11.96
N LYS A 275 -7.43 -4.52 -10.83
CA LYS A 275 -6.86 -3.42 -10.03
C LYS A 275 -5.35 -3.32 -10.28
N VAL A 276 -4.85 -2.09 -10.35
CA VAL A 276 -3.43 -1.80 -10.58
C VAL A 276 -2.88 -0.94 -9.45
N VAL A 277 -1.63 -1.19 -9.08
CA VAL A 277 -0.87 -0.30 -8.20
C VAL A 277 0.45 0.05 -8.85
N HIS A 278 0.74 1.33 -8.97
CA HIS A 278 2.04 1.82 -9.43
C HIS A 278 2.93 2.20 -8.25
N CYS A 279 4.21 1.87 -8.38
CA CYS A 279 5.26 2.22 -7.45
C CYS A 279 6.22 3.21 -8.14
N PRO A 280 5.88 4.50 -8.21
CA PRO A 280 6.54 5.48 -9.08
C PRO A 280 8.05 5.54 -8.91
N ARG A 281 8.54 5.63 -7.68
CA ARG A 281 9.98 5.74 -7.39
C ARG A 281 10.74 4.48 -7.83
N ALA A 282 10.18 3.30 -7.58
CA ALA A 282 10.75 2.04 -8.05
C ALA A 282 10.68 1.93 -9.57
N ASN A 283 9.51 2.21 -10.16
CA ASN A 283 9.29 2.05 -11.60
C ASN A 283 10.17 2.98 -12.43
N PHE A 284 10.24 4.27 -12.09
CA PHE A 284 10.99 5.26 -12.88
C PHE A 284 12.50 5.04 -12.85
N CYS A 285 12.98 4.36 -11.82
CA CYS A 285 14.40 4.06 -11.70
C CYS A 285 14.87 2.90 -12.57
N CYS A 286 14.03 1.89 -12.83
CA CYS A 286 14.48 0.67 -13.49
C CYS A 286 13.57 0.13 -14.58
N GLN A 287 12.24 0.37 -14.52
CA GLN A 287 11.29 -0.27 -15.43
C GLN A 287 10.75 0.70 -16.49
N GLY A 288 10.58 1.97 -16.13
CA GLY A 288 10.09 3.03 -17.02
C GLY A 288 8.84 3.72 -16.49
N PHE A 289 8.16 4.43 -17.40
CA PHE A 289 6.97 5.21 -17.06
C PHE A 289 5.69 4.41 -17.35
N PRO A 290 4.88 4.07 -16.34
CA PRO A 290 3.63 3.35 -16.56
C PRO A 290 2.63 4.19 -17.36
N LYS A 291 1.73 3.52 -18.04
CA LYS A 291 0.66 4.14 -18.83
C LYS A 291 -0.53 4.56 -17.96
N THR A 292 -0.27 5.22 -16.83
CA THR A 292 -1.31 5.62 -15.86
C THR A 292 -2.42 6.46 -16.47
N PRO A 293 -2.15 7.49 -17.31
CA PRO A 293 -3.22 8.26 -17.94
C PRO A 293 -4.15 7.41 -18.81
N GLN A 294 -3.58 6.44 -19.55
CA GLN A 294 -4.34 5.55 -20.41
C GLN A 294 -5.16 4.54 -19.60
N LEU A 295 -4.62 4.00 -18.49
CA LEU A 295 -5.35 3.13 -17.58
C LEU A 295 -6.56 3.86 -16.97
N LEU A 296 -6.35 5.06 -16.43
CA LEU A 296 -7.41 5.89 -15.87
C LEU A 296 -8.46 6.29 -16.91
N GLY A 297 -8.03 6.64 -18.12
CA GLY A 297 -8.91 6.95 -19.26
C GLY A 297 -9.77 5.76 -19.72
N ASN A 298 -9.35 4.53 -19.44
CA ASN A 298 -10.10 3.30 -19.65
C ASN A 298 -10.83 2.80 -18.39
N SER A 299 -10.96 3.62 -17.36
CA SER A 299 -11.64 3.28 -16.09
C SER A 299 -11.02 2.12 -15.30
N VAL A 300 -9.75 1.84 -15.52
CA VAL A 300 -9.00 0.91 -14.65
C VAL A 300 -8.71 1.61 -13.33
N SER A 301 -9.01 0.96 -12.20
CA SER A 301 -8.67 1.50 -10.89
C SER A 301 -7.17 1.43 -10.66
N VAL A 302 -6.57 2.57 -10.30
CA VAL A 302 -5.12 2.67 -10.06
C VAL A 302 -4.88 3.27 -8.68
N GLY A 303 -4.10 2.55 -7.85
CA GLY A 303 -3.55 3.01 -6.58
C GLY A 303 -2.06 3.34 -6.67
N LEU A 304 -1.50 3.83 -5.56
CA LEU A 304 -0.07 4.01 -5.35
C LEU A 304 0.47 2.97 -4.38
N GLY A 305 1.73 2.60 -4.54
CA GLY A 305 2.49 1.75 -3.64
C GLY A 305 3.92 2.24 -3.53
N SER A 306 4.60 1.86 -2.46
CA SER A 306 6.00 2.25 -2.19
C SER A 306 7.03 1.23 -2.65
N ASP A 307 6.58 0.00 -2.95
CA ASP A 307 7.47 -1.15 -3.17
C ASP A 307 8.33 -1.48 -1.92
N GLY A 308 9.49 -2.08 -2.05
CA GLY A 308 10.35 -2.41 -0.91
C GLY A 308 11.21 -1.24 -0.43
N ALA A 309 11.32 -1.09 0.88
CA ALA A 309 12.16 -0.06 1.52
C ALA A 309 13.67 -0.30 1.35
N ALA A 310 14.07 -1.31 0.63
CA ALA A 310 15.48 -1.60 0.36
C ALA A 310 16.19 -0.45 -0.37
N ARG A 311 15.45 0.31 -1.15
CA ARG A 311 15.96 1.42 -1.96
C ARG A 311 15.55 2.79 -1.39
N ASP A 312 14.26 2.94 -1.09
CA ASP A 312 13.64 4.22 -0.77
C ASP A 312 12.97 4.20 0.61
N ASP A 313 12.37 5.30 1.03
CA ASP A 313 11.39 5.31 2.10
C ASP A 313 10.02 4.86 1.57
N ILE A 314 9.10 4.54 2.47
CA ILE A 314 7.75 4.07 2.13
C ILE A 314 6.71 5.19 2.26
N SER A 315 7.04 6.40 1.85
CA SER A 315 6.15 7.56 1.92
C SER A 315 5.27 7.69 0.69
N ILE A 316 3.97 7.54 0.85
CA ILE A 316 3.00 7.77 -0.21
C ILE A 316 2.95 9.25 -0.64
N PHE A 317 3.32 10.21 0.24
CA PHE A 317 3.49 11.61 -0.17
C PHE A 317 4.59 11.76 -1.25
N GLU A 318 5.70 11.04 -1.09
CA GLU A 318 6.78 11.08 -2.08
C GLU A 318 6.39 10.36 -3.38
N GLU A 319 5.60 9.28 -3.30
CA GLU A 319 5.06 8.62 -4.49
C GLU A 319 4.09 9.52 -5.27
N MET A 320 3.24 10.31 -4.57
CA MET A 320 2.36 11.30 -5.21
C MET A 320 3.14 12.34 -6.01
N LYS A 321 4.17 12.94 -5.42
CA LYS A 321 5.02 13.95 -6.07
C LYS A 321 5.77 13.36 -7.27
N THR A 322 6.32 12.16 -7.08
CA THR A 322 7.10 11.46 -8.11
C THR A 322 6.23 11.11 -9.30
N ILE A 323 5.05 10.49 -9.09
CA ILE A 323 4.20 10.08 -10.21
C ILE A 323 3.72 11.29 -11.01
N ARG A 324 3.29 12.34 -10.31
CA ARG A 324 2.80 13.55 -10.99
C ARG A 324 3.89 14.21 -11.84
N THR A 325 5.05 14.46 -11.26
CA THR A 325 6.17 15.09 -11.98
C THR A 325 6.66 14.22 -13.14
N GLY A 326 6.89 12.94 -12.89
CA GLY A 326 7.42 12.02 -13.90
C GLY A 326 6.46 11.79 -15.07
N LEU A 327 5.17 11.60 -14.80
CA LEU A 327 4.19 11.38 -15.87
C LEU A 327 3.86 12.67 -16.63
N THR A 328 3.90 13.83 -15.97
CA THR A 328 3.81 15.11 -16.69
C THR A 328 4.99 15.26 -17.66
N ALA A 329 6.21 14.92 -17.23
CA ALA A 329 7.38 14.96 -18.11
C ALA A 329 7.30 13.91 -19.24
N ALA A 330 6.88 12.68 -18.95
CA ALA A 330 6.89 11.58 -19.90
C ALA A 330 5.72 11.62 -20.91
N TRP A 331 4.53 11.97 -20.45
CA TRP A 331 3.30 11.89 -21.26
C TRP A 331 2.67 13.24 -21.56
N GLY A 332 2.81 14.23 -20.66
CA GLY A 332 2.19 15.54 -20.79
C GLY A 332 2.97 16.49 -21.68
N LEU A 333 4.24 16.73 -21.39
CA LEU A 333 5.07 17.69 -22.13
C LEU A 333 5.18 17.38 -23.64
N PRO A 334 5.30 16.11 -24.08
CA PRO A 334 5.37 15.79 -25.52
C PRO A 334 4.14 16.24 -26.32
N VAL A 335 2.98 16.39 -25.67
CA VAL A 335 1.72 16.80 -26.30
C VAL A 335 1.18 18.13 -25.77
N TYR A 336 1.98 18.84 -24.97
CA TYR A 336 1.60 20.12 -24.31
C TYR A 336 0.34 20.00 -23.41
N ASP A 337 0.16 18.86 -22.75
CA ASP A 337 -0.89 18.61 -21.77
C ASP A 337 -0.34 18.58 -20.34
N SER A 338 -0.50 19.69 -19.61
CA SER A 338 -0.11 19.78 -18.19
C SER A 338 -1.12 19.09 -17.25
N MET A 339 -2.28 18.69 -17.77
CA MET A 339 -3.37 18.06 -17.02
C MET A 339 -3.42 16.54 -17.21
N VAL A 340 -2.39 15.95 -17.74
CA VAL A 340 -2.28 14.50 -18.00
C VAL A 340 -2.52 13.66 -16.72
N LEU A 341 -2.16 14.19 -15.55
CA LEU A 341 -2.46 13.60 -14.25
C LEU A 341 -2.81 14.70 -13.23
N PRO A 342 -4.10 15.10 -13.10
CA PRO A 342 -4.53 16.15 -12.17
C PRO A 342 -4.30 15.81 -10.70
N ASN A 343 -4.06 16.81 -9.83
CA ASN A 343 -3.83 16.62 -8.40
C ASN A 343 -4.95 15.84 -7.68
N LYS A 344 -6.21 16.10 -7.99
CA LYS A 344 -7.34 15.32 -7.45
C LYS A 344 -7.23 13.83 -7.80
N GLN A 345 -6.74 13.50 -9.01
CA GLN A 345 -6.54 12.12 -9.39
C GLN A 345 -5.37 11.46 -8.64
N VAL A 346 -4.30 12.22 -8.37
CA VAL A 346 -3.18 11.74 -7.54
C VAL A 346 -3.63 11.47 -6.10
N LEU A 347 -4.38 12.39 -5.49
CA LEU A 347 -4.98 12.17 -4.16
C LEU A 347 -5.90 10.95 -4.14
N LYS A 348 -6.72 10.77 -5.19
CA LYS A 348 -7.58 9.59 -5.32
C LYS A 348 -6.77 8.31 -5.37
N MET A 349 -5.66 8.28 -6.10
CA MET A 349 -4.78 7.11 -6.16
C MET A 349 -4.13 6.79 -4.82
N ALA A 350 -3.76 7.82 -4.05
CA ALA A 350 -3.13 7.69 -2.72
C ALA A 350 -4.11 7.27 -1.61
N THR A 351 -5.42 7.36 -1.84
CA THR A 351 -6.47 7.11 -0.85
C THR A 351 -7.47 6.08 -1.37
N LYS A 352 -8.57 6.53 -1.99
CA LYS A 352 -9.66 5.68 -2.48
C LYS A 352 -9.19 4.63 -3.50
N GLY A 353 -8.32 4.99 -4.43
CA GLY A 353 -7.80 4.06 -5.45
C GLY A 353 -6.97 2.93 -4.84
N GLY A 354 -6.16 3.25 -3.83
CA GLY A 354 -5.46 2.26 -3.02
C GLY A 354 -6.44 1.36 -2.26
N ALA A 355 -7.43 1.94 -1.56
CA ALA A 355 -8.44 1.18 -0.82
C ALA A 355 -9.27 0.26 -1.73
N ASP A 356 -9.66 0.73 -2.92
CA ASP A 356 -10.32 -0.10 -3.95
C ASP A 356 -9.43 -1.27 -4.38
N ALA A 357 -8.13 -1.02 -4.56
CA ALA A 357 -7.17 -2.06 -4.94
C ALA A 357 -7.05 -3.14 -3.86
N LEU A 358 -7.14 -2.77 -2.58
CA LEU A 358 -7.10 -3.66 -1.43
C LEU A 358 -8.47 -4.28 -1.07
N GLN A 359 -9.53 -4.02 -1.84
CA GLN A 359 -10.91 -4.45 -1.52
C GLN A 359 -11.35 -4.02 -0.11
N MET A 360 -11.01 -2.77 0.25
CA MET A 360 -11.28 -2.17 1.56
C MET A 360 -12.28 -0.99 1.48
N GLU A 361 -13.17 -1.01 0.49
CA GLU A 361 -14.20 0.03 0.33
C GLU A 361 -15.05 0.16 1.60
N GLY A 362 -15.26 1.36 2.05
CA GLY A 362 -15.98 1.66 3.29
C GLY A 362 -15.15 1.43 4.58
N ALA A 363 -13.95 0.84 4.45
CA ALA A 363 -13.02 0.68 5.58
C ALA A 363 -11.85 1.67 5.49
N ALA A 364 -11.38 2.01 4.29
CA ALA A 364 -10.30 2.97 4.07
C ALA A 364 -10.61 3.87 2.87
N GLY A 365 -9.78 4.89 2.66
CA GLY A 365 -9.76 5.73 1.45
C GLY A 365 -10.71 6.91 1.42
N ILE A 366 -11.75 6.97 2.25
CA ILE A 366 -12.66 8.12 2.38
C ILE A 366 -13.15 8.30 3.81
N ILE A 367 -13.33 9.55 4.24
CA ILE A 367 -14.02 9.89 5.49
C ILE A 367 -15.47 10.22 5.14
N ALA A 368 -16.41 9.42 5.64
CA ALA A 368 -17.83 9.65 5.47
C ALA A 368 -18.61 9.04 6.63
N LYS A 369 -19.77 9.63 6.96
CA LYS A 369 -20.67 9.10 7.99
C LYS A 369 -21.03 7.64 7.71
N GLY A 370 -20.83 6.79 8.72
CA GLY A 370 -21.10 5.34 8.67
C GLY A 370 -19.92 4.47 8.22
N ASN A 371 -18.88 5.05 7.57
CA ASN A 371 -17.65 4.34 7.21
C ASN A 371 -16.77 4.10 8.44
N LYS A 372 -15.82 3.19 8.32
CA LYS A 372 -14.76 3.05 9.33
C LYS A 372 -13.99 4.35 9.48
N ALA A 373 -13.56 4.63 10.70
CA ALA A 373 -12.78 5.81 11.00
C ALA A 373 -11.28 5.48 10.82
N ASP A 374 -10.83 5.53 9.57
CA ASP A 374 -9.43 5.45 9.17
C ASP A 374 -9.04 6.80 8.56
N MET A 375 -8.31 7.61 9.32
CA MET A 375 -7.96 8.97 8.93
C MET A 375 -6.65 9.44 9.56
N ILE A 376 -6.08 10.49 8.99
CA ILE A 376 -4.92 11.20 9.51
C ILE A 376 -5.23 12.67 9.70
N LEU A 377 -4.49 13.31 10.62
CA LEU A 377 -4.49 14.75 10.76
C LEU A 377 -3.11 15.28 10.40
N LEU A 378 -3.09 16.31 9.54
CA LEU A 378 -1.87 17.01 9.14
C LEU A 378 -1.87 18.40 9.77
N ASN A 379 -0.74 18.82 10.31
CA ASN A 379 -0.51 20.23 10.62
C ASN A 379 -0.41 21.02 9.30
N ILE A 380 -1.38 21.90 9.05
CA ILE A 380 -1.40 22.74 7.83
C ILE A 380 -0.81 24.12 8.05
N HIS A 381 -0.47 24.48 9.31
CA HIS A 381 0.20 25.73 9.64
C HIS A 381 1.71 25.57 9.57
N ALA A 382 2.22 25.48 8.33
CA ALA A 382 3.63 25.29 8.03
C ALA A 382 4.06 26.12 6.81
N PRO A 383 5.30 26.66 6.77
CA PRO A 383 5.74 27.56 5.70
C PRO A 383 5.67 26.99 4.27
N HIS A 384 5.70 25.67 4.11
CA HIS A 384 5.58 25.00 2.81
C HIS A 384 4.13 24.66 2.42
N LEU A 385 3.17 24.84 3.33
CA LEU A 385 1.74 24.64 3.10
C LEU A 385 0.94 25.94 3.07
N GLU A 386 1.47 27.02 3.63
CA GLU A 386 0.86 28.36 3.68
C GLU A 386 1.78 29.43 3.09
N PRO A 387 1.22 30.43 2.38
CA PRO A 387 -0.20 30.59 2.03
C PRO A 387 -0.61 29.67 0.87
N THR A 388 -1.86 29.25 0.85
CA THR A 388 -2.41 28.44 -0.25
C THR A 388 -3.73 28.97 -0.76
N SER A 389 -3.97 28.84 -2.08
CA SER A 389 -5.27 29.12 -2.71
C SER A 389 -6.08 27.83 -2.95
N ASN A 390 -5.46 26.65 -2.80
CA ASN A 390 -6.10 25.35 -2.93
C ASN A 390 -5.35 24.33 -2.06
N LEU A 391 -5.86 24.09 -0.86
CA LEU A 391 -5.21 23.23 0.12
C LEU A 391 -5.06 21.79 -0.39
N ALA A 392 -6.08 21.22 -1.06
CA ALA A 392 -5.99 19.85 -1.58
C ALA A 392 -4.85 19.68 -2.59
N TYR A 393 -4.66 20.66 -3.48
CA TYR A 393 -3.55 20.63 -4.43
C TYR A 393 -2.20 20.83 -3.75
N THR A 394 -2.14 21.70 -2.76
CA THR A 394 -0.94 21.93 -1.95
C THR A 394 -0.53 20.66 -1.21
N ILE A 395 -1.49 19.94 -0.61
CA ILE A 395 -1.21 18.65 0.04
C ILE A 395 -0.61 17.64 -0.95
N ALA A 396 -1.18 17.51 -2.15
CA ALA A 396 -0.66 16.58 -3.15
C ALA A 396 0.77 16.88 -3.61
N GLU A 397 1.16 18.16 -3.65
CA GLU A 397 2.43 18.61 -4.22
C GLU A 397 3.53 18.87 -3.18
N THR A 398 3.16 19.29 -1.96
CA THR A 398 4.14 19.84 -1.02
C THR A 398 4.12 19.24 0.38
N ALA A 399 3.06 18.53 0.78
CA ALA A 399 3.02 17.91 2.11
C ALA A 399 4.10 16.81 2.26
N TYR A 400 4.55 16.64 3.48
CA TYR A 400 5.54 15.63 3.88
C TYR A 400 4.99 14.71 4.96
N SER A 401 5.63 13.54 5.13
CA SER A 401 5.35 12.63 6.23
C SER A 401 5.46 13.29 7.61
N SER A 402 6.32 14.30 7.75
CA SER A 402 6.49 15.06 8.99
C SER A 402 5.29 15.93 9.36
N ASP A 403 4.41 16.26 8.43
CA ASP A 403 3.23 17.07 8.67
C ASP A 403 2.09 16.28 9.33
N VAL A 404 2.14 14.95 9.24
CA VAL A 404 1.15 14.06 9.88
C VAL A 404 1.35 14.10 11.39
N THR A 405 0.36 14.57 12.12
CA THR A 405 0.42 14.68 13.58
C THR A 405 -0.30 13.53 14.28
N ASP A 406 -1.43 13.07 13.75
CA ASP A 406 -2.26 12.06 14.38
C ASP A 406 -2.72 11.02 13.34
N SER A 407 -2.84 9.77 13.76
CA SER A 407 -3.38 8.67 12.94
C SER A 407 -4.45 7.93 13.73
N ILE A 408 -5.60 7.73 13.11
CA ILE A 408 -6.74 7.01 13.66
C ILE A 408 -7.04 5.84 12.71
N ILE A 409 -7.09 4.62 13.25
CA ILE A 409 -7.38 3.41 12.49
C ILE A 409 -8.47 2.61 13.20
N ASN A 410 -9.51 2.24 12.47
CA ASN A 410 -10.66 1.51 13.01
C ASN A 410 -11.24 2.17 14.27
N GLY A 411 -11.28 3.52 14.29
CA GLY A 411 -11.80 4.31 15.40
C GLY A 411 -10.91 4.37 16.65
N LYS A 412 -9.64 3.97 16.54
CA LYS A 412 -8.66 4.03 17.64
C LYS A 412 -7.53 4.98 17.27
N VAL A 413 -7.12 5.85 18.18
CA VAL A 413 -5.95 6.71 18.02
C VAL A 413 -4.71 5.82 18.17
N VAL A 414 -3.95 5.64 17.08
CA VAL A 414 -2.72 4.83 17.05
C VAL A 414 -1.46 5.70 17.08
N MET A 415 -1.57 6.95 16.65
CA MET A 415 -0.53 7.97 16.80
C MET A 415 -1.18 9.29 17.21
N LYS A 416 -0.58 10.02 18.15
CA LYS A 416 -1.03 11.34 18.59
C LYS A 416 0.18 12.27 18.75
N ASP A 417 0.08 13.48 18.19
CA ASP A 417 1.15 14.47 18.23
C ASP A 417 2.53 13.88 17.85
N ARG A 418 2.54 12.99 16.83
CA ARG A 418 3.68 12.21 16.30
C ARG A 418 4.25 11.13 17.23
N GLU A 419 3.66 10.89 18.39
CA GLU A 419 3.98 9.76 19.24
C GLU A 419 3.09 8.57 18.85
N VAL A 420 3.72 7.45 18.44
CA VAL A 420 3.01 6.20 18.14
C VAL A 420 2.68 5.51 19.45
N LEU A 421 1.38 5.28 19.70
CA LEU A 421 0.89 4.79 21.00
C LEU A 421 0.87 3.26 21.11
N THR A 422 1.01 2.57 19.99
CA THR A 422 0.90 1.10 19.90
C THR A 422 2.25 0.39 19.80
N LEU A 423 3.32 1.11 19.52
CA LEU A 423 4.66 0.57 19.26
C LEU A 423 5.71 1.28 20.12
N ASP A 424 6.77 0.56 20.49
CA ASP A 424 7.95 1.10 21.16
C ASP A 424 9.03 1.48 20.13
N GLU A 425 9.05 2.76 19.71
CA GLU A 425 9.95 3.28 18.68
C GLU A 425 11.42 3.03 19.00
N GLU A 426 11.85 3.27 20.26
CA GLU A 426 13.26 3.11 20.66
C GLU A 426 13.71 1.64 20.59
N LYS A 427 12.85 0.74 21.05
CA LYS A 427 13.09 -0.70 21.00
C LYS A 427 13.16 -1.21 19.57
N ILE A 428 12.23 -0.80 18.70
CA ILE A 428 12.22 -1.18 17.28
C ILE A 428 13.51 -0.76 16.59
N LEU A 429 13.94 0.50 16.77
CA LEU A 429 15.18 1.01 16.17
C LEU A 429 16.41 0.26 16.68
N TYR A 430 16.46 -0.05 17.97
CA TYR A 430 17.55 -0.85 18.57
C TYR A 430 17.60 -2.27 17.98
N GLU A 431 16.48 -2.99 17.99
CA GLU A 431 16.40 -4.36 17.50
C GLU A 431 16.74 -4.46 16.01
N CYS A 432 16.21 -3.55 15.19
CA CYS A 432 16.52 -3.51 13.77
C CYS A 432 18.00 -3.24 13.52
N SER A 433 18.57 -2.24 14.17
CA SER A 433 19.98 -1.86 13.98
C SER A 433 20.94 -2.96 14.41
N SER A 434 20.64 -3.67 15.50
CA SER A 434 21.48 -4.74 16.02
C SER A 434 21.55 -5.98 15.10
N ARG A 435 20.53 -6.19 14.25
CA ARG A 435 20.36 -7.39 13.40
C ARG A 435 21.03 -7.28 12.04
N ILE A 436 21.16 -6.06 11.48
CA ILE A 436 21.59 -5.84 10.09
C ILE A 436 22.88 -6.60 9.74
N LYS A 437 23.92 -6.49 10.56
CA LYS A 437 25.21 -7.12 10.29
C LYS A 437 25.09 -8.64 10.16
N SER A 438 24.41 -9.30 11.10
CA SER A 438 24.27 -10.75 11.08
C SER A 438 23.40 -11.24 9.91
N ILE A 439 22.40 -10.46 9.49
CA ILE A 439 21.56 -10.78 8.33
C ILE A 439 22.41 -10.73 7.06
N TYR A 440 23.21 -9.68 6.86
CA TYR A 440 24.07 -9.55 5.68
C TYR A 440 25.14 -10.67 5.61
N GLU A 441 25.74 -11.01 6.74
CA GLU A 441 26.67 -12.15 6.83
C GLU A 441 26.00 -13.48 6.43
N ARG A 442 24.76 -13.75 6.91
CA ARG A 442 24.00 -14.95 6.53
C ARG A 442 23.56 -14.96 5.06
N ALA A 443 23.25 -13.79 4.52
CA ALA A 443 22.82 -13.62 3.14
C ALA A 443 23.98 -13.60 2.13
N GLY A 444 25.21 -13.36 2.60
CA GLY A 444 26.38 -13.24 1.75
C GLY A 444 26.41 -11.97 0.89
N ILE A 445 25.84 -10.84 1.40
CA ILE A 445 25.70 -9.58 0.68
C ILE A 445 26.34 -8.41 1.41
#